data_7eca0e444455c1947cca95c7c6ff8318
#
_entry.id   7eca0e444455c1947cca95c7c6ff8318
#
_cell.length_a   1.000
_cell.length_b   1.000
_cell.length_c   1.000
_cell.angle_alpha   90.00
_cell.angle_beta   90.00
_cell.angle_gamma   90.00
#
_symmetry.space_group_name_H-M   'P 1'
#
loop_
_entity.id
_entity.type
_entity.pdbx_description
1 polymer ?
#
loop_
_entity_poly.entity_id
_entity_poly.type
_entity_poly.pdbx_seq_one_letter_code
_entity_poly.pdbx_strand_id
1 'polypeptide(L)'
;MKIVHRFLCGACAPFAMVALSAAATTSAPLEILPGTYPLVDRYLIGEMRGVSHVLHPPVRREVALTLDRPWEGRQSAYGTVVRDADGRVRLYYRGGGDTDPPEVTCVALSHDGVAFERPRLGLYEIRGTRDNNVVFTASDRASYGESHNFAPFFDTNPNASPDARWKAVALRIAPDDAGEERRMLTVLGSADGFQWRHLAAEPVIREGAFDSLNVAFFDPHVKRYACHFRTGRGGLRSIARTESDDFLTWTTPTACEFRPPQTEHYYTNATVALPGSPGMYLAFPMRFVPERKSVGEPPQVVDGLSDALLLSSHGGRVWDRTFREAFIRPGPEPDNWGDAHINQTPLTGLIETAPGEVSLYWFEGCLSGTPRIRRGVLRKDGFASVRAGADAGEFLTPLVRFPDQGARRLRLNVATSAVGSVRVEILNDYGLPVEGWAASDCREIYGDSLAWAVRWGDKQTLPAQTPIRLRFLMKDADLYALTVE
;
A
#
# COMPACT_ATOMS: atom_id res chain seq x y z
N MET A 1 -20.47 -87.74 22.17
CA MET A 1 -19.66 -86.54 22.19
C MET A 1 -20.53 -85.40 21.60
N LYS A 2 -21.19 -84.58 22.47
CA LYS A 2 -22.19 -83.56 22.07
C LYS A 2 -21.55 -82.22 22.24
N ILE A 3 -21.45 -81.45 21.16
CA ILE A 3 -20.98 -80.03 21.16
C ILE A 3 -22.20 -79.14 21.30
N VAL A 4 -22.18 -78.30 22.36
CA VAL A 4 -23.23 -77.30 22.67
C VAL A 4 -22.80 -76.00 22.08
N HIS A 5 -23.58 -75.41 21.17
CA HIS A 5 -23.43 -74.09 20.68
C HIS A 5 -24.12 -73.08 21.62
N ARG A 6 -23.39 -72.20 22.19
CA ARG A 6 -23.94 -71.00 22.88
C ARG A 6 -24.06 -69.83 21.92
N PHE A 7 -25.27 -69.31 21.74
CA PHE A 7 -25.55 -68.01 21.11
C PHE A 7 -25.26 -66.93 22.07
N LEU A 8 -24.39 -65.97 21.68
CA LEU A 8 -24.21 -64.69 22.39
C LEU A 8 -25.12 -63.68 21.72
N CYS A 9 -26.05 -63.14 22.50
CA CYS A 9 -26.89 -62.01 22.15
C CYS A 9 -26.07 -60.72 22.27
N GLY A 10 -25.79 -60.01 21.16
CA GLY A 10 -25.14 -58.74 21.14
C GLY A 10 -26.14 -57.62 21.49
N ALA A 11 -25.87 -56.88 22.56
CA ALA A 11 -26.63 -55.69 22.93
C ALA A 11 -26.23 -54.52 22.00
N CYS A 12 -27.18 -54.03 21.23
CA CYS A 12 -27.07 -52.72 20.53
C CYS A 12 -27.13 -51.60 21.53
N ALA A 13 -26.02 -50.87 21.69
CA ALA A 13 -26.01 -49.57 22.39
C ALA A 13 -26.45 -48.47 21.39
N PRO A 14 -27.30 -47.53 21.80
CA PRO A 14 -27.67 -46.44 20.94
C PRO A 14 -26.53 -45.41 20.85
N PHE A 15 -26.08 -45.15 19.64
CA PHE A 15 -25.18 -44.04 19.34
C PHE A 15 -25.95 -42.71 19.58
N ALA A 16 -25.65 -41.98 20.64
CA ALA A 16 -26.12 -40.64 20.84
C ALA A 16 -25.35 -39.72 19.88
N MET A 17 -26.02 -39.20 18.86
CA MET A 17 -25.53 -38.14 17.99
C MET A 17 -25.47 -36.86 18.84
N VAL A 18 -24.27 -36.51 19.31
CA VAL A 18 -24.01 -35.20 19.85
C VAL A 18 -23.98 -34.22 18.67
N ALA A 19 -25.07 -33.49 18.47
CA ALA A 19 -25.09 -32.33 17.59
C ALA A 19 -24.22 -31.27 18.22
N LEU A 20 -22.96 -31.10 17.73
CA LEU A 20 -22.19 -29.91 18.00
C LEU A 20 -22.89 -28.73 17.31
N SER A 21 -23.72 -28.03 18.07
CA SER A 21 -24.15 -26.69 17.71
C SER A 21 -22.92 -25.77 17.78
N ALA A 22 -22.28 -25.55 16.65
CA ALA A 22 -21.34 -24.45 16.53
C ALA A 22 -22.13 -23.15 16.71
N ALA A 23 -22.08 -22.59 17.92
CA ALA A 23 -22.56 -21.25 18.16
C ALA A 23 -21.73 -20.33 17.22
N ALA A 24 -22.34 -19.87 16.14
CA ALA A 24 -21.79 -18.85 15.28
C ALA A 24 -21.62 -17.60 16.18
N THR A 25 -20.39 -17.29 16.54
CA THR A 25 -20.06 -15.98 17.12
C THR A 25 -20.42 -14.95 16.05
N THR A 26 -21.60 -14.35 16.17
CA THR A 26 -22.02 -13.24 15.33
C THR A 26 -21.14 -12.05 15.64
N SER A 27 -20.05 -11.88 14.87
CA SER A 27 -19.29 -10.63 14.91
C SER A 27 -20.23 -9.48 14.54
N ALA A 28 -20.05 -8.32 15.17
CA ALA A 28 -20.84 -7.13 14.84
C ALA A 28 -20.70 -6.84 13.33
N PRO A 29 -21.80 -6.39 12.66
CA PRO A 29 -21.76 -6.05 11.25
C PRO A 29 -20.72 -4.97 10.96
N LEU A 30 -19.98 -5.13 9.86
CA LEU A 30 -19.03 -4.13 9.38
C LEU A 30 -19.79 -2.90 8.90
N GLU A 31 -19.35 -1.74 9.32
CA GLU A 31 -19.89 -0.47 8.84
C GLU A 31 -19.21 -0.09 7.51
N ILE A 32 -20.03 0.07 6.47
CA ILE A 32 -19.58 0.42 5.13
C ILE A 32 -19.99 1.84 4.80
N LEU A 33 -19.00 2.70 4.66
CA LEU A 33 -19.16 4.08 4.21
C LEU A 33 -19.20 4.16 2.67
N PRO A 34 -19.73 5.24 2.08
CA PRO A 34 -19.57 5.46 0.65
C PRO A 34 -18.08 5.50 0.25
N GLY A 35 -17.73 4.77 -0.82
CA GLY A 35 -16.36 4.67 -1.31
C GLY A 35 -16.06 3.36 -2.01
N THR A 36 -14.82 3.22 -2.45
CA THR A 36 -14.30 2.03 -3.14
C THR A 36 -13.55 1.14 -2.16
N TYR A 37 -13.78 -0.15 -2.25
CA TYR A 37 -13.17 -1.19 -1.41
C TYR A 37 -12.47 -2.22 -2.31
N PRO A 38 -11.19 -2.04 -2.62
CA PRO A 38 -10.41 -3.05 -3.31
C PRO A 38 -10.33 -4.34 -2.51
N LEU A 39 -10.45 -5.47 -3.19
CA LEU A 39 -10.42 -6.79 -2.56
C LEU A 39 -8.96 -7.26 -2.36
N VAL A 40 -8.16 -6.48 -1.63
CA VAL A 40 -6.73 -6.75 -1.38
C VAL A 40 -6.48 -7.58 -0.11
N ASP A 41 -7.52 -7.74 0.72
CA ASP A 41 -7.47 -8.49 1.97
C ASP A 41 -8.82 -9.17 2.25
N ARG A 42 -8.97 -9.67 3.47
CA ARG A 42 -10.18 -10.37 3.90
C ARG A 42 -11.25 -9.46 4.51
N TYR A 43 -11.10 -8.15 4.44
CA TYR A 43 -12.04 -7.22 5.07
C TYR A 43 -13.49 -7.41 4.57
N LEU A 44 -13.67 -7.53 3.25
CA LEU A 44 -14.97 -7.82 2.62
C LEU A 44 -15.09 -9.24 2.06
N ILE A 45 -14.12 -10.11 2.31
CA ILE A 45 -14.13 -11.50 1.87
C ILE A 45 -14.33 -12.40 3.09
N GLY A 46 -15.57 -12.82 3.34
CA GLY A 46 -15.92 -13.74 4.43
C GLY A 46 -15.67 -15.20 4.02
N GLU A 47 -16.57 -15.77 3.25
CA GLU A 47 -16.52 -17.15 2.78
C GLU A 47 -16.19 -17.22 1.29
N MET A 48 -15.43 -18.22 0.88
CA MET A 48 -15.08 -18.46 -0.54
C MET A 48 -15.28 -19.94 -0.85
N ARG A 49 -15.90 -20.24 -2.01
CA ARG A 49 -16.11 -21.60 -2.53
C ARG A 49 -15.89 -21.60 -4.05
N GLY A 50 -14.96 -22.43 -4.53
CA GLY A 50 -14.64 -22.52 -5.95
C GLY A 50 -14.02 -21.24 -6.55
N VAL A 51 -13.54 -20.33 -5.72
CA VAL A 51 -12.82 -19.11 -6.11
C VAL A 51 -11.50 -18.98 -5.37
N SER A 52 -10.59 -18.20 -5.91
CA SER A 52 -9.27 -17.92 -5.33
C SER A 52 -9.07 -16.44 -5.11
N HIS A 53 -8.33 -16.07 -4.07
CA HIS A 53 -7.86 -14.71 -3.87
C HIS A 53 -6.49 -14.55 -4.53
N VAL A 54 -6.36 -13.68 -5.52
CA VAL A 54 -5.21 -13.61 -6.44
C VAL A 54 -4.56 -12.24 -6.35
N LEU A 55 -3.23 -12.23 -6.14
CA LEU A 55 -2.40 -11.03 -6.21
C LEU A 55 -2.12 -10.67 -7.67
N HIS A 56 -2.20 -9.39 -8.00
CA HIS A 56 -1.82 -8.84 -9.30
C HIS A 56 -0.56 -7.98 -9.16
N PRO A 57 0.64 -8.54 -9.39
CA PRO A 57 1.87 -7.75 -9.41
C PRO A 57 1.84 -6.69 -10.50
N PRO A 58 2.51 -5.53 -10.30
CA PRO A 58 2.57 -4.50 -11.32
C PRO A 58 3.29 -5.02 -12.56
N VAL A 59 2.72 -4.72 -13.73
CA VAL A 59 3.38 -4.98 -15.01
C VAL A 59 4.52 -3.98 -15.16
N ARG A 60 5.76 -4.49 -15.23
CA ARG A 60 6.97 -3.66 -15.45
C ARG A 60 6.85 -2.93 -16.78
N ARG A 61 7.13 -1.64 -16.76
CA ARG A 61 7.15 -0.74 -17.91
C ARG A 61 8.56 -0.17 -18.09
N GLU A 62 8.66 0.93 -18.78
CA GLU A 62 9.90 1.66 -19.07
C GLU A 62 10.63 2.12 -17.80
N VAL A 63 11.91 2.45 -17.96
CA VAL A 63 12.66 3.24 -17.00
C VAL A 63 12.17 4.68 -17.09
N ALA A 64 11.50 5.16 -16.04
CA ALA A 64 10.96 6.51 -15.97
C ALA A 64 12.07 7.56 -15.82
N LEU A 65 13.17 7.20 -15.14
CA LEU A 65 14.33 8.07 -14.95
C LEU A 65 15.60 7.23 -14.71
N THR A 66 16.64 7.45 -15.51
CA THR A 66 18.00 6.92 -15.23
C THR A 66 18.75 7.97 -14.41
N LEU A 67 19.39 7.57 -13.31
CA LEU A 67 20.09 8.47 -12.39
C LEU A 67 21.58 8.52 -12.77
N ASP A 68 21.89 9.29 -13.80
CA ASP A 68 23.19 9.35 -14.48
C ASP A 68 23.90 10.71 -14.37
N ARG A 69 23.37 11.64 -13.59
CA ARG A 69 23.97 12.96 -13.41
C ARG A 69 25.09 12.93 -12.37
N PRO A 70 26.06 13.85 -12.45
CA PRO A 70 27.20 13.88 -11.53
C PRO A 70 26.84 13.97 -10.05
N TRP A 71 25.65 14.49 -9.71
CA TRP A 71 25.12 14.57 -8.35
C TRP A 71 24.20 13.40 -7.98
N GLU A 72 23.96 12.47 -8.90
CA GLU A 72 23.16 11.26 -8.70
C GLU A 72 24.13 10.07 -8.59
N GLY A 73 24.49 9.64 -7.41
CA GLY A 73 25.45 8.58 -7.17
C GLY A 73 24.81 7.19 -7.09
N ARG A 74 25.64 6.17 -6.89
CA ARG A 74 25.23 4.75 -6.81
C ARG A 74 24.27 4.44 -5.67
N GLN A 75 24.23 5.29 -4.63
CA GLN A 75 23.32 5.14 -3.49
C GLN A 75 22.02 5.95 -3.65
N SER A 76 21.70 6.46 -4.84
CA SER A 76 20.42 7.08 -5.10
C SER A 76 19.29 6.13 -4.76
N ALA A 77 18.45 6.54 -3.82
CA ALA A 77 17.34 5.75 -3.28
C ALA A 77 16.32 6.66 -2.63
N TYR A 78 15.34 6.08 -1.96
CA TYR A 78 14.28 6.76 -1.22
C TYR A 78 13.65 7.93 -1.97
N GLY A 79 12.39 7.81 -2.28
CA GLY A 79 11.71 8.84 -3.05
C GLY A 79 10.22 8.85 -2.82
N THR A 80 9.63 9.95 -3.26
CA THR A 80 8.18 10.12 -3.29
C THR A 80 7.74 10.60 -4.66
N VAL A 81 6.59 10.16 -5.09
CA VAL A 81 5.94 10.64 -6.30
C VAL A 81 4.59 11.24 -5.94
N VAL A 82 4.36 12.47 -6.38
CA VAL A 82 3.19 13.25 -5.97
C VAL A 82 2.62 13.97 -7.17
N ARG A 83 1.30 13.96 -7.33
CA ARG A 83 0.61 14.85 -8.26
C ARG A 83 0.24 16.14 -7.51
N ASP A 84 0.68 17.29 -8.00
CA ASP A 84 0.35 18.59 -7.42
C ASP A 84 -1.02 19.09 -7.87
N ALA A 85 -1.42 20.24 -7.32
CA ALA A 85 -2.72 20.86 -7.62
C ALA A 85 -2.88 21.26 -9.10
N ASP A 86 -1.76 21.52 -9.80
CA ASP A 86 -1.75 21.88 -11.22
C ASP A 86 -1.76 20.66 -12.14
N GLY A 87 -1.83 19.46 -11.54
CA GLY A 87 -1.84 18.18 -12.24
C GLY A 87 -0.46 17.66 -12.66
N ARG A 88 0.63 18.36 -12.36
CA ARG A 88 1.98 17.88 -12.63
C ARG A 88 2.37 16.77 -11.65
N VAL A 89 3.13 15.83 -12.14
CA VAL A 89 3.72 14.78 -11.32
C VAL A 89 5.14 15.18 -10.96
N ARG A 90 5.44 15.20 -9.66
CA ARG A 90 6.77 15.46 -9.11
C ARG A 90 7.32 14.20 -8.51
N LEU A 91 8.53 13.86 -8.88
CA LEU A 91 9.28 12.74 -8.36
C LEU A 91 10.48 13.28 -7.61
N TYR A 92 10.46 13.16 -6.27
CA TYR A 92 11.57 13.53 -5.40
C TYR A 92 12.38 12.29 -5.07
N TYR A 93 13.69 12.40 -5.08
CA TYR A 93 14.59 11.28 -4.84
C TYR A 93 15.92 11.75 -4.28
N ARG A 94 16.55 10.88 -3.51
CA ARG A 94 17.92 11.08 -3.04
C ARG A 94 18.89 10.88 -4.18
N GLY A 95 19.83 11.80 -4.34
CA GLY A 95 21.04 11.66 -5.14
C GLY A 95 22.29 11.62 -4.26
N GLY A 96 23.42 11.21 -4.81
CA GLY A 96 24.70 11.14 -4.12
C GLY A 96 25.01 9.81 -3.46
N GLY A 97 25.83 9.83 -2.39
CA GLY A 97 26.23 8.63 -1.64
C GLY A 97 27.58 8.05 -2.02
N ASP A 98 28.26 8.58 -3.01
CA ASP A 98 29.71 8.47 -3.17
C ASP A 98 30.33 9.62 -2.38
N THR A 99 31.49 9.44 -1.81
CA THR A 99 32.11 10.29 -0.78
C THR A 99 32.21 11.79 -1.08
N ASP A 100 31.92 12.22 -2.31
CA ASP A 100 31.88 13.62 -2.75
C ASP A 100 31.05 13.72 -4.05
N PRO A 101 29.93 14.43 -4.13
CA PRO A 101 29.43 15.46 -3.21
C PRO A 101 28.60 14.90 -2.06
N PRO A 102 28.16 15.79 -1.11
CA PRO A 102 27.22 15.40 -0.08
C PRO A 102 25.93 14.89 -0.73
N GLU A 103 25.22 14.03 -0.03
CA GLU A 103 23.89 13.59 -0.46
C GLU A 103 22.97 14.79 -0.70
N VAL A 104 22.18 14.70 -1.74
CA VAL A 104 21.25 15.75 -2.16
C VAL A 104 19.85 15.18 -2.33
N THR A 105 18.85 16.02 -2.23
CA THR A 105 17.49 15.68 -2.68
C THR A 105 17.23 16.38 -4.01
N CYS A 106 16.88 15.58 -5.00
CA CYS A 106 16.56 16.01 -6.35
C CYS A 106 15.07 15.96 -6.63
N VAL A 107 14.61 16.70 -7.66
CA VAL A 107 13.26 16.59 -8.19
C VAL A 107 13.28 16.39 -9.70
N ALA A 108 12.41 15.53 -10.21
CA ALA A 108 12.08 15.45 -11.63
C ALA A 108 10.58 15.71 -11.82
N LEU A 109 10.22 16.30 -12.95
CA LEU A 109 8.85 16.74 -13.26
C LEU A 109 8.31 15.94 -14.45
N SER A 110 7.02 15.67 -14.44
CA SER A 110 6.30 15.04 -15.54
C SER A 110 4.90 15.62 -15.67
N HIS A 111 4.35 15.64 -16.88
CA HIS A 111 2.95 15.96 -17.13
C HIS A 111 2.04 14.73 -17.01
N ASP A 112 2.54 13.57 -17.38
CA ASP A 112 1.78 12.33 -17.50
C ASP A 112 2.14 11.26 -16.46
N GLY A 113 3.28 11.42 -15.76
CA GLY A 113 3.84 10.41 -14.85
C GLY A 113 4.61 9.29 -15.58
N VAL A 114 4.84 9.41 -16.88
CA VAL A 114 5.55 8.42 -17.70
C VAL A 114 6.96 8.88 -18.02
N ALA A 115 7.10 10.06 -18.60
CA ALA A 115 8.38 10.67 -18.91
C ALA A 115 8.69 11.79 -17.93
N PHE A 116 9.87 11.73 -17.31
CA PHE A 116 10.33 12.70 -16.32
C PHE A 116 11.51 13.51 -16.84
N GLU A 117 11.47 14.80 -16.59
CA GLU A 117 12.51 15.76 -16.92
C GLU A 117 13.10 16.40 -15.66
N ARG A 118 14.39 16.69 -15.67
CA ARG A 118 15.08 17.41 -14.60
C ARG A 118 15.00 18.91 -14.85
N PRO A 119 14.28 19.70 -14.03
CA PRO A 119 14.28 21.15 -14.16
C PRO A 119 15.64 21.73 -13.76
N ARG A 120 16.04 22.83 -14.43
CA ARG A 120 17.22 23.61 -14.06
C ARG A 120 16.82 24.63 -13.01
N LEU A 121 16.99 24.30 -11.74
CA LEU A 121 16.49 25.12 -10.63
C LEU A 121 17.45 26.24 -10.21
N GLY A 122 18.76 26.02 -10.31
CA GLY A 122 19.77 27.00 -9.92
C GLY A 122 19.86 27.31 -8.43
N LEU A 123 19.21 26.52 -7.58
CA LEU A 123 19.10 26.80 -6.13
C LEU A 123 20.42 26.53 -5.40
N TYR A 124 21.11 25.47 -5.75
CA TYR A 124 22.34 25.03 -5.11
C TYR A 124 23.46 24.86 -6.14
N GLU A 125 24.68 25.17 -5.72
CA GLU A 125 25.87 24.82 -6.50
C GLU A 125 26.39 23.46 -6.09
N ILE A 126 26.36 22.49 -7.00
CA ILE A 126 26.79 21.12 -6.79
C ILE A 126 27.86 20.78 -7.83
N ARG A 127 29.05 20.38 -7.39
CA ARG A 127 30.21 20.08 -8.27
C ARG A 127 30.52 21.24 -9.26
N GLY A 128 30.46 22.46 -8.79
CA GLY A 128 30.80 23.65 -9.60
C GLY A 128 29.74 24.04 -10.63
N THR A 129 28.53 23.50 -10.57
CA THR A 129 27.44 23.88 -11.45
C THR A 129 26.15 24.16 -10.68
N ARG A 130 25.41 25.17 -11.12
CA ARG A 130 24.03 25.45 -10.71
C ARG A 130 23.00 24.90 -11.70
N ASP A 131 23.45 24.30 -12.80
CA ASP A 131 22.57 23.66 -13.78
C ASP A 131 22.18 22.25 -13.30
N ASN A 132 21.39 22.21 -12.25
CA ASN A 132 20.94 20.99 -11.59
C ASN A 132 19.49 21.10 -11.08
N ASN A 133 18.94 19.97 -10.67
CA ASN A 133 17.56 19.80 -10.17
C ASN A 133 17.51 19.55 -8.65
N VAL A 134 18.51 20.02 -7.91
CA VAL A 134 18.60 19.83 -6.46
C VAL A 134 17.68 20.81 -5.74
N VAL A 135 16.85 20.30 -4.84
CA VAL A 135 15.90 21.06 -4.02
C VAL A 135 16.30 21.13 -2.55
N PHE A 136 17.22 20.27 -2.12
CA PHE A 136 17.77 20.29 -0.77
C PHE A 136 19.16 19.66 -0.73
N THR A 137 20.04 20.24 0.06
CA THR A 137 21.38 19.69 0.33
C THR A 137 21.80 20.03 1.76
N ALA A 138 22.61 19.18 2.35
CA ALA A 138 23.16 19.39 3.67
C ALA A 138 24.13 20.58 3.67
N SER A 139 24.01 21.47 4.65
CA SER A 139 24.95 22.56 4.92
C SER A 139 25.90 22.24 6.09
N ASP A 140 25.53 21.27 6.92
CA ASP A 140 26.26 20.87 8.12
C ASP A 140 25.98 19.39 8.49
N ARG A 141 26.59 18.90 9.56
CA ARG A 141 26.38 17.54 10.06
C ARG A 141 24.93 17.28 10.46
N ALA A 142 24.25 18.22 11.04
CA ALA A 142 22.85 18.07 11.48
C ALA A 142 21.91 17.87 10.29
N SER A 143 22.11 18.65 9.22
CA SER A 143 21.30 18.60 8.00
C SER A 143 21.72 17.49 7.02
N TYR A 144 22.88 16.83 7.23
CA TYR A 144 23.29 15.69 6.39
C TYR A 144 22.23 14.60 6.33
N GLY A 145 21.63 14.25 7.47
CA GLY A 145 20.53 13.30 7.52
C GLY A 145 19.28 13.77 6.78
N GLU A 146 19.06 15.08 6.71
CA GLU A 146 17.86 15.64 6.05
C GLU A 146 17.88 15.37 4.54
N SER A 147 19.01 15.57 3.86
CA SER A 147 19.14 15.22 2.44
C SER A 147 19.15 13.70 2.18
N HIS A 148 19.54 12.90 3.18
CA HIS A 148 19.53 11.44 3.09
C HIS A 148 18.11 10.88 3.01
N ASN A 149 17.20 11.38 3.85
CA ASN A 149 15.83 10.84 3.98
C ASN A 149 14.78 11.95 3.94
N PHE A 150 14.74 12.69 2.85
CA PHE A 150 13.79 13.77 2.62
C PHE A 150 12.54 13.22 1.91
N ALA A 151 11.37 13.30 2.55
CA ALA A 151 10.13 12.74 2.03
C ALA A 151 9.02 13.81 1.92
N PRO A 152 8.95 14.51 0.77
CA PRO A 152 7.92 15.51 0.53
C PRO A 152 6.56 14.90 0.21
N PHE A 153 5.49 15.65 0.53
CA PHE A 153 4.13 15.38 0.07
C PHE A 153 3.39 16.70 -0.17
N PHE A 154 2.36 16.64 -1.00
CA PHE A 154 1.42 17.76 -1.17
C PHE A 154 0.34 17.63 -0.08
N ASP A 155 0.19 18.67 0.72
CA ASP A 155 -0.74 18.68 1.84
C ASP A 155 -2.18 18.94 1.36
N THR A 156 -3.02 17.93 1.46
CA THR A 156 -4.44 17.98 1.11
C THR A 156 -5.32 18.52 2.23
N ASN A 157 -4.75 18.89 3.40
CA ASN A 157 -5.50 19.52 4.47
C ASN A 157 -6.09 20.85 3.96
N PRO A 158 -7.42 21.04 3.99
CA PRO A 158 -8.04 22.27 3.53
C PRO A 158 -7.58 23.51 4.31
N ASN A 159 -7.10 23.34 5.54
CA ASN A 159 -6.61 24.38 6.41
C ASN A 159 -5.09 24.60 6.32
N ALA A 160 -4.39 23.88 5.42
CA ALA A 160 -2.95 24.06 5.24
C ALA A 160 -2.63 25.47 4.73
N SER A 161 -1.64 26.12 5.34
CA SER A 161 -1.17 27.44 4.91
C SER A 161 -0.60 27.39 3.49
N PRO A 162 -0.91 28.34 2.61
CA PRO A 162 -0.38 28.38 1.25
C PRO A 162 1.15 28.41 1.18
N ASP A 163 1.83 29.04 2.14
CA ASP A 163 3.29 29.11 2.22
C ASP A 163 3.97 27.83 2.71
N ALA A 164 3.17 26.83 3.12
CA ALA A 164 3.59 25.50 3.52
C ALA A 164 2.65 24.42 2.95
N ARG A 165 2.14 24.62 1.72
CA ARG A 165 1.27 23.66 1.04
C ARG A 165 2.00 22.37 0.67
N TRP A 166 3.29 22.47 0.45
CA TRP A 166 4.19 21.33 0.43
C TRP A 166 4.78 21.12 1.80
N LYS A 167 4.80 19.90 2.27
CA LYS A 167 5.38 19.49 3.54
C LYS A 167 6.35 18.35 3.34
N ALA A 168 7.33 18.24 4.24
CA ALA A 168 8.24 17.10 4.25
C ALA A 168 8.59 16.72 5.69
N VAL A 169 8.85 15.44 5.89
CA VAL A 169 9.60 14.92 7.03
C VAL A 169 11.01 14.56 6.57
N ALA A 170 12.00 14.84 7.40
CA ALA A 170 13.39 14.56 7.09
C ALA A 170 14.14 14.12 8.34
N LEU A 171 15.15 13.26 8.17
CA LEU A 171 16.01 12.82 9.26
C LEU A 171 16.97 13.94 9.66
N ARG A 172 16.99 14.33 10.91
CA ARG A 172 17.95 15.28 11.50
C ARG A 172 18.79 14.61 12.58
N ILE A 173 20.09 14.90 12.58
CA ILE A 173 20.99 14.50 13.66
C ILE A 173 21.06 15.66 14.64
N ALA A 174 20.58 15.46 15.86
CA ALA A 174 20.56 16.48 16.89
C ALA A 174 20.78 15.86 18.27
N PRO A 175 21.27 16.63 19.27
CA PRO A 175 21.36 16.14 20.65
C PRO A 175 19.97 15.87 21.24
N ASP A 176 19.84 14.80 22.00
CA ASP A 176 18.69 14.53 22.85
C ASP A 176 18.76 15.32 24.17
N ASP A 177 17.79 15.11 25.06
CA ASP A 177 17.72 15.81 26.35
C ASP A 177 18.91 15.46 27.29
N ALA A 178 19.66 14.41 27.00
CA ALA A 178 20.91 14.02 27.70
C ALA A 178 22.17 14.58 27.00
N GLY A 179 22.03 15.26 25.87
CA GLY A 179 23.13 15.78 25.04
C GLY A 179 23.75 14.75 24.09
N GLU A 180 23.18 13.57 23.96
CA GLU A 180 23.65 12.52 23.06
C GLU A 180 23.11 12.70 21.64
N GLU A 181 23.97 12.62 20.62
CA GLU A 181 23.53 12.68 19.22
C GLU A 181 22.53 11.57 18.89
N ARG A 182 21.35 11.95 18.41
CA ARG A 182 20.27 11.07 18.00
C ARG A 182 19.79 11.39 16.60
N ARG A 183 19.29 10.38 15.94
CA ARG A 183 18.56 10.51 14.68
C ARG A 183 17.09 10.72 15.03
N MET A 184 16.54 11.86 14.64
CA MET A 184 15.17 12.29 14.91
C MET A 184 14.57 12.83 13.63
N LEU A 185 13.24 13.04 13.57
CA LEU A 185 12.60 13.68 12.42
C LEU A 185 12.31 15.14 12.69
N THR A 186 12.72 15.97 11.74
CA THR A 186 12.29 17.37 11.59
C THR A 186 11.22 17.49 10.52
N VAL A 187 10.56 18.63 10.49
CA VAL A 187 9.48 18.97 9.54
C VAL A 187 9.81 20.24 8.77
N LEU A 188 9.58 20.18 7.48
CA LEU A 188 9.82 21.29 6.57
C LEU A 188 8.53 21.63 5.81
N GLY A 189 8.46 22.89 5.37
CA GLY A 189 7.39 23.41 4.53
C GLY A 189 7.93 24.19 3.35
N SER A 190 7.12 24.23 2.29
CA SER A 190 7.40 24.97 1.07
C SER A 190 6.10 25.44 0.42
N ALA A 191 6.13 26.63 -0.20
CA ALA A 191 5.01 27.12 -0.99
C ALA A 191 4.98 26.48 -2.40
N ASP A 192 6.15 26.20 -2.96
CA ASP A 192 6.33 25.79 -4.36
C ASP A 192 6.86 24.35 -4.53
N GLY A 193 7.28 23.69 -3.43
CA GLY A 193 7.89 22.35 -3.44
C GLY A 193 9.35 22.34 -3.90
N PHE A 194 9.96 23.49 -4.12
CA PHE A 194 11.37 23.62 -4.52
C PHE A 194 12.23 24.28 -3.45
N GLN A 195 11.74 25.34 -2.82
CA GLN A 195 12.42 26.06 -1.74
C GLN A 195 11.80 25.66 -0.40
N TRP A 196 12.63 25.13 0.48
CA TRP A 196 12.21 24.53 1.73
C TRP A 196 12.72 25.29 2.95
N ARG A 197 11.92 25.34 3.99
CA ARG A 197 12.28 25.92 5.29
C ARG A 197 11.81 25.01 6.42
N HIS A 198 12.52 24.98 7.52
CA HIS A 198 12.06 24.30 8.73
C HIS A 198 10.78 24.96 9.27
N LEU A 199 9.83 24.13 9.68
CA LEU A 199 8.58 24.56 10.33
C LEU A 199 8.72 24.58 11.86
N ALA A 200 9.69 23.86 12.39
CA ALA A 200 10.06 23.84 13.80
C ALA A 200 11.59 23.94 13.93
N ALA A 201 12.07 24.62 14.99
CA ALA A 201 13.50 24.71 15.27
C ALA A 201 14.09 23.38 15.69
N GLU A 202 13.33 22.62 16.48
CA GLU A 202 13.72 21.32 17.04
C GLU A 202 13.03 20.17 16.31
N PRO A 203 13.65 18.97 16.33
CA PRO A 203 13.01 17.76 15.84
C PRO A 203 11.70 17.46 16.59
N VAL A 204 10.69 17.03 15.84
CA VAL A 204 9.32 16.85 16.34
C VAL A 204 8.94 15.38 16.62
N ILE A 205 9.66 14.41 16.03
CA ILE A 205 9.49 12.99 16.32
C ILE A 205 10.85 12.44 16.75
N ARG A 206 10.97 12.04 18.01
CA ARG A 206 12.26 11.73 18.65
C ARG A 206 12.54 10.25 18.81
N GLU A 207 11.52 9.37 18.68
CA GLU A 207 11.63 7.93 18.87
C GLU A 207 11.36 7.17 17.58
N GLY A 208 12.32 6.39 17.10
CA GLY A 208 12.23 5.57 15.90
C GLY A 208 13.59 5.19 15.31
N ALA A 209 13.59 4.44 14.21
CA ALA A 209 14.77 4.09 13.43
C ALA A 209 14.71 4.79 12.06
N PHE A 210 14.95 6.08 12.05
CA PHE A 210 14.61 6.99 10.95
C PHE A 210 15.55 6.93 9.74
N ASP A 211 16.61 6.17 9.80
CA ASP A 211 17.50 5.89 8.67
C ASP A 211 16.80 4.95 7.65
N SER A 212 15.77 5.46 7.05
CA SER A 212 14.91 4.76 6.08
C SER A 212 13.92 5.75 5.46
N LEU A 213 13.06 5.29 4.55
CA LEU A 213 11.96 6.09 4.02
C LEU A 213 10.93 6.37 5.11
N ASN A 214 10.85 7.62 5.56
CA ASN A 214 9.86 8.12 6.50
C ASN A 214 8.73 8.77 5.70
N VAL A 215 7.49 8.38 5.94
CA VAL A 215 6.35 8.77 5.09
C VAL A 215 5.32 9.50 5.92
N ALA A 216 5.01 10.74 5.53
CA ALA A 216 3.93 11.50 6.13
C ALA A 216 2.90 11.92 5.08
N PHE A 217 1.65 12.09 5.50
CA PHE A 217 0.56 12.62 4.68
C PHE A 217 -0.58 13.11 5.58
N PHE A 218 -1.45 13.96 5.03
CA PHE A 218 -2.72 14.28 5.67
C PHE A 218 -3.76 13.23 5.28
N ASP A 219 -4.39 12.64 6.27
CA ASP A 219 -5.50 11.71 6.08
C ASP A 219 -6.83 12.45 6.21
N PRO A 220 -7.56 12.67 5.11
CA PRO A 220 -8.82 13.40 5.14
C PRO A 220 -9.94 12.68 5.89
N HIS A 221 -9.80 11.39 6.11
CA HIS A 221 -10.79 10.54 6.78
C HIS A 221 -10.84 10.78 8.28
N VAL A 222 -9.66 10.74 8.92
CA VAL A 222 -9.51 11.06 10.34
C VAL A 222 -9.16 12.52 10.58
N LYS A 223 -8.94 13.30 9.50
CA LYS A 223 -8.58 14.73 9.50
C LYS A 223 -7.32 15.03 10.32
N ARG A 224 -6.35 14.14 10.24
CA ARG A 224 -5.06 14.23 10.95
C ARG A 224 -3.90 13.91 10.01
N TYR A 225 -2.73 14.40 10.33
CA TYR A 225 -1.50 13.91 9.72
C TYR A 225 -1.13 12.56 10.31
N ALA A 226 -0.65 11.66 9.48
CA ALA A 226 -0.07 10.39 9.87
C ALA A 226 1.38 10.33 9.40
N CYS A 227 2.27 9.77 10.22
CA CYS A 227 3.63 9.49 9.83
C CYS A 227 3.96 8.01 10.11
N HIS A 228 4.47 7.31 9.08
CA HIS A 228 4.93 5.94 9.16
C HIS A 228 6.44 5.90 8.95
N PHE A 229 7.15 5.19 9.79
CA PHE A 229 8.61 5.09 9.75
C PHE A 229 9.09 3.75 10.32
N ARG A 230 10.37 3.47 10.12
CA ARG A 230 10.97 2.22 10.59
C ARG A 230 11.13 2.20 12.10
N THR A 231 10.90 1.04 12.70
CA THR A 231 11.24 0.71 14.09
C THR A 231 11.84 -0.69 14.19
N GLY A 232 12.29 -1.09 15.36
CA GLY A 232 12.73 -2.45 15.67
C GLY A 232 11.69 -3.22 16.47
N ARG A 233 11.44 -4.49 16.12
CA ARG A 233 10.57 -5.38 16.89
C ARG A 233 11.08 -6.82 16.81
N GLY A 234 11.48 -7.40 17.95
CA GLY A 234 11.94 -8.80 18.00
C GLY A 234 13.12 -9.10 17.07
N GLY A 235 14.08 -8.17 16.92
CA GLY A 235 15.21 -8.31 16.02
C GLY A 235 14.91 -8.01 14.55
N LEU A 236 13.66 -7.77 14.19
CA LEU A 236 13.25 -7.44 12.83
C LEU A 236 13.08 -5.92 12.64
N ARG A 237 13.38 -5.43 11.44
CA ARG A 237 12.95 -4.10 10.98
C ARG A 237 11.43 -4.12 10.80
N SER A 238 10.74 -3.17 11.40
CA SER A 238 9.28 -3.10 11.45
C SER A 238 8.81 -1.67 11.18
N ILE A 239 7.50 -1.43 11.22
CA ILE A 239 6.89 -0.14 10.96
C ILE A 239 6.25 0.37 12.25
N ALA A 240 6.41 1.66 12.53
CA ALA A 240 5.69 2.41 13.55
C ALA A 240 4.86 3.53 12.93
N ARG A 241 3.84 3.99 13.65
CA ARG A 241 2.97 5.10 13.28
C ARG A 241 2.87 6.11 14.42
N THR A 242 2.82 7.39 14.06
CA THR A 242 2.42 8.50 14.92
C THR A 242 1.47 9.43 14.17
N GLU A 243 0.75 10.28 14.88
CA GLU A 243 -0.29 11.16 14.35
C GLU A 243 -0.14 12.57 14.90
N SER A 244 -0.61 13.56 14.12
CA SER A 244 -0.58 14.98 14.51
C SER A 244 -1.80 15.72 13.98
N ASP A 245 -2.28 16.69 14.72
CA ASP A 245 -3.36 17.59 14.28
C ASP A 245 -2.82 18.81 13.51
N ASP A 246 -1.57 19.22 13.79
CA ASP A 246 -0.95 20.45 13.30
C ASP A 246 0.34 20.26 12.49
N PHE A 247 0.80 19.01 12.34
CA PHE A 247 2.10 18.66 11.75
C PHE A 247 3.32 19.03 12.59
N LEU A 248 3.15 19.64 13.73
CA LEU A 248 4.22 20.10 14.63
C LEU A 248 4.29 19.29 15.92
N THR A 249 3.12 18.94 16.45
CA THR A 249 3.00 18.17 17.71
C THR A 249 2.52 16.75 17.36
N TRP A 250 3.33 15.76 17.68
CA TRP A 250 3.07 14.36 17.34
C TRP A 250 2.79 13.51 18.56
N THR A 251 1.88 12.57 18.42
CA THR A 251 1.61 11.57 19.48
C THR A 251 2.82 10.67 19.69
N THR A 252 2.90 10.00 20.85
CA THR A 252 3.91 8.96 21.07
C THR A 252 3.81 7.88 19.99
N PRO A 253 4.93 7.55 19.31
CA PRO A 253 4.96 6.52 18.29
C PRO A 253 4.49 5.16 18.79
N THR A 254 3.73 4.44 17.99
CA THR A 254 3.23 3.10 18.28
C THR A 254 3.66 2.14 17.19
N ALA A 255 4.29 1.01 17.57
CA ALA A 255 4.60 -0.04 16.62
C ALA A 255 3.33 -0.63 16.00
N CYS A 256 3.32 -0.80 14.69
CA CYS A 256 2.22 -1.42 13.97
C CYS A 256 2.12 -2.92 14.29
N GLU A 257 0.92 -3.45 14.23
CA GLU A 257 0.64 -4.88 14.32
C GLU A 257 0.49 -5.48 12.92
N PHE A 258 0.82 -6.77 12.79
CA PHE A 258 0.73 -7.50 11.51
C PHE A 258 -0.06 -8.78 11.67
N ARG A 259 -0.88 -9.10 10.65
CA ARG A 259 -1.67 -10.32 10.56
C ARG A 259 -1.33 -11.07 9.25
N PRO A 260 -0.75 -12.25 9.34
CA PRO A 260 -0.22 -12.92 10.53
C PRO A 260 0.99 -12.15 11.11
N PRO A 261 1.47 -12.54 12.31
CA PRO A 261 2.64 -11.90 12.92
C PRO A 261 3.82 -11.81 11.98
N GLN A 262 4.56 -10.70 12.06
CA GLN A 262 5.71 -10.42 11.21
C GLN A 262 6.83 -11.45 11.42
N THR A 263 7.40 -11.96 10.33
CA THR A 263 8.52 -12.92 10.31
C THR A 263 9.66 -12.48 9.40
N GLU A 264 9.56 -11.31 8.77
CA GLU A 264 10.46 -10.79 7.73
C GLU A 264 10.85 -9.35 8.06
N HIS A 265 11.99 -8.87 7.54
CA HIS A 265 12.35 -7.46 7.67
C HIS A 265 11.53 -6.59 6.70
N TYR A 266 10.83 -5.58 7.21
CA TYR A 266 10.25 -4.48 6.44
C TYR A 266 11.21 -3.29 6.51
N TYR A 267 12.08 -3.17 5.48
CA TYR A 267 13.16 -2.17 5.49
C TYR A 267 12.64 -0.75 5.29
N THR A 268 11.70 -0.59 4.36
CA THR A 268 10.94 0.65 4.12
C THR A 268 9.45 0.40 4.35
N ASN A 269 8.60 1.40 4.14
CA ASN A 269 7.15 1.21 4.24
C ASN A 269 6.37 1.68 2.99
N ALA A 270 6.76 2.77 2.32
CA ALA A 270 6.07 3.38 1.18
C ALA A 270 4.54 3.39 1.34
N THR A 271 4.07 3.83 2.51
CA THR A 271 2.66 3.83 2.89
C THR A 271 1.88 4.91 2.14
N VAL A 272 0.69 4.57 1.66
CA VAL A 272 -0.24 5.51 1.03
C VAL A 272 -1.64 5.34 1.61
N ALA A 273 -2.34 6.45 1.88
CA ALA A 273 -3.78 6.42 2.05
C ALA A 273 -4.41 6.24 0.66
N LEU A 274 -5.27 5.24 0.49
CA LEU A 274 -5.84 4.95 -0.83
C LEU A 274 -6.97 5.92 -1.15
N PRO A 275 -6.84 6.74 -2.20
CA PRO A 275 -7.86 7.73 -2.54
C PRO A 275 -9.21 7.09 -2.84
N GLY A 276 -10.29 7.66 -2.31
CA GLY A 276 -11.65 7.16 -2.51
C GLY A 276 -12.00 5.89 -1.73
N SER A 277 -11.07 5.36 -0.92
CA SER A 277 -11.27 4.16 -0.10
C SER A 277 -11.25 4.53 1.38
N PRO A 278 -12.43 4.58 2.03
CA PRO A 278 -12.55 5.05 3.39
C PRO A 278 -11.66 4.31 4.40
N GLY A 279 -10.72 5.01 5.04
CA GLY A 279 -9.84 4.48 6.09
C GLY A 279 -8.88 3.40 5.60
N MET A 280 -8.71 3.20 4.30
CA MET A 280 -7.84 2.18 3.74
C MET A 280 -6.47 2.72 3.39
N TYR A 281 -5.47 1.97 3.80
CA TYR A 281 -4.06 2.22 3.49
C TYR A 281 -3.46 1.01 2.80
N LEU A 282 -2.55 1.28 1.87
CA LEU A 282 -1.64 0.28 1.33
C LEU A 282 -0.21 0.64 1.74
N ALA A 283 0.62 -0.36 1.93
CA ALA A 283 2.04 -0.17 2.10
C ALA A 283 2.81 -1.13 1.20
N PHE A 284 3.91 -0.62 0.65
CA PHE A 284 4.79 -1.37 -0.25
C PHE A 284 6.19 -1.47 0.39
N PRO A 285 6.33 -2.21 1.52
CA PRO A 285 7.63 -2.31 2.16
C PRO A 285 8.61 -3.09 1.28
N MET A 286 9.84 -2.59 1.21
CA MET A 286 10.95 -3.40 0.74
C MET A 286 11.21 -4.50 1.77
N ARG A 287 11.09 -5.77 1.36
CA ARG A 287 11.50 -6.90 2.15
C ARG A 287 13.01 -7.11 1.98
N PHE A 288 13.74 -7.10 3.06
CA PHE A 288 15.17 -7.36 3.08
C PHE A 288 15.47 -8.77 3.60
N VAL A 289 16.28 -9.51 2.88
CA VAL A 289 16.68 -10.90 3.16
C VAL A 289 18.19 -10.93 3.35
N PRO A 290 18.71 -10.63 4.58
CA PRO A 290 20.12 -10.42 4.85
C PRO A 290 20.99 -11.67 4.64
N GLU A 291 20.44 -12.87 4.80
CA GLU A 291 21.14 -14.13 4.65
C GLU A 291 21.35 -14.60 3.20
N ARG A 292 20.73 -13.90 2.24
CA ARG A 292 20.91 -14.21 0.82
C ARG A 292 22.17 -13.53 0.29
N LYS A 293 22.95 -14.30 -0.46
CA LYS A 293 24.10 -13.77 -1.18
C LYS A 293 23.69 -13.27 -2.56
N SER A 294 24.40 -12.27 -3.04
CA SER A 294 24.30 -11.81 -4.42
C SER A 294 24.57 -12.94 -5.41
N VAL A 295 23.83 -12.93 -6.49
CA VAL A 295 24.07 -13.79 -7.66
C VAL A 295 24.29 -12.97 -8.93
N GLY A 296 24.32 -11.63 -8.80
CA GLY A 296 24.53 -10.70 -9.91
C GLY A 296 25.99 -10.27 -10.06
N GLU A 297 26.22 -9.49 -11.11
CA GLU A 297 27.50 -8.84 -11.40
C GLU A 297 27.35 -7.31 -11.25
N PRO A 298 28.29 -6.59 -10.65
CA PRO A 298 29.52 -7.09 -10.00
C PRO A 298 29.24 -7.77 -8.65
N PRO A 299 30.21 -8.54 -8.13
CA PRO A 299 30.10 -9.16 -6.80
C PRO A 299 29.86 -8.12 -5.71
N GLN A 300 29.10 -8.52 -4.71
CA GLN A 300 28.68 -7.64 -3.63
C GLN A 300 29.77 -7.20 -2.67
N VAL A 301 29.60 -5.98 -2.17
CA VAL A 301 30.27 -5.44 -0.99
C VAL A 301 29.48 -5.76 0.30
N VAL A 302 28.14 -5.88 0.21
CA VAL A 302 27.25 -6.14 1.35
C VAL A 302 26.29 -7.28 1.03
N ASP A 303 26.16 -8.25 1.92
CA ASP A 303 25.22 -9.36 1.79
C ASP A 303 23.75 -8.90 1.89
N GLY A 304 22.87 -9.66 1.28
CA GLY A 304 21.43 -9.49 1.30
C GLY A 304 20.82 -9.30 -0.08
N LEU A 305 19.55 -9.63 -0.20
CA LEU A 305 18.72 -9.37 -1.37
C LEU A 305 17.43 -8.70 -0.93
N SER A 306 16.77 -8.03 -1.85
CA SER A 306 15.49 -7.38 -1.58
C SER A 306 14.48 -7.57 -2.70
N ASP A 307 13.23 -7.54 -2.32
CA ASP A 307 12.05 -7.42 -3.17
C ASP A 307 11.03 -6.53 -2.45
N ALA A 308 9.85 -6.29 -3.04
CA ALA A 308 8.83 -5.51 -2.37
C ALA A 308 7.54 -6.31 -2.17
N LEU A 309 6.82 -5.98 -1.10
CA LEU A 309 5.60 -6.64 -0.66
C LEU A 309 4.39 -5.74 -0.84
N LEU A 310 3.19 -6.30 -0.69
CA LEU A 310 1.94 -5.57 -0.53
C LEU A 310 1.37 -5.88 0.86
N LEU A 311 1.09 -4.83 1.62
CA LEU A 311 0.32 -4.87 2.86
C LEU A 311 -0.89 -3.95 2.72
N SER A 312 -1.98 -4.30 3.39
CA SER A 312 -3.17 -3.46 3.51
C SER A 312 -3.52 -3.21 4.97
N SER A 313 -4.22 -2.12 5.24
CA SER A 313 -4.70 -1.80 6.58
C SER A 313 -5.98 -0.97 6.52
N HIS A 314 -6.90 -1.28 7.41
CA HIS A 314 -8.05 -0.43 7.72
C HIS A 314 -7.77 0.33 9.01
N GLY A 315 -7.41 1.62 8.89
CA GLY A 315 -7.01 2.48 10.00
C GLY A 315 -5.50 2.65 10.24
N GLY A 316 -4.63 1.98 9.47
CA GLY A 316 -3.17 2.21 9.44
C GLY A 316 -2.35 1.74 10.66
N ARG A 317 -2.95 0.98 11.59
CA ARG A 317 -2.27 0.45 12.80
C ARG A 317 -2.10 -1.07 12.76
N VAL A 318 -3.10 -1.79 12.26
CA VAL A 318 -3.07 -3.24 12.07
C VAL A 318 -3.00 -3.51 10.58
N TRP A 319 -2.00 -4.26 10.16
CA TRP A 319 -1.69 -4.52 8.75
C TRP A 319 -1.90 -5.98 8.40
N ASP A 320 -2.59 -6.22 7.31
CA ASP A 320 -2.81 -7.56 6.76
C ASP A 320 -1.75 -7.89 5.71
N ARG A 321 -1.05 -9.00 5.93
CA ARG A 321 -0.12 -9.65 4.99
C ARG A 321 -0.84 -10.80 4.32
N THR A 322 -1.86 -10.49 3.55
CA THR A 322 -2.74 -11.46 2.88
C THR A 322 -1.96 -12.33 1.91
N PHE A 323 -1.11 -11.70 1.09
CA PHE A 323 -0.26 -12.38 0.11
C PHE A 323 1.16 -12.52 0.64
N ARG A 324 1.71 -13.74 0.59
CA ARG A 324 3.04 -14.06 1.12
C ARG A 324 4.15 -13.90 0.09
N GLU A 325 3.82 -13.92 -1.19
CA GLU A 325 4.72 -13.72 -2.30
C GLU A 325 5.15 -12.25 -2.46
N ALA A 326 6.21 -12.04 -3.23
CA ALA A 326 6.67 -10.70 -3.59
C ALA A 326 5.68 -10.03 -4.55
N PHE A 327 5.36 -8.76 -4.26
CA PHE A 327 4.58 -7.90 -5.13
C PHE A 327 5.43 -7.32 -6.27
N ILE A 328 6.66 -6.88 -5.96
CA ILE A 328 7.66 -6.47 -6.96
C ILE A 328 8.87 -7.38 -6.82
N ARG A 329 9.17 -8.16 -7.86
CA ARG A 329 10.34 -9.02 -7.93
C ARG A 329 11.51 -8.29 -8.59
N PRO A 330 12.78 -8.68 -8.33
CA PRO A 330 13.96 -8.04 -8.93
C PRO A 330 13.95 -8.02 -10.46
N GLY A 331 13.33 -9.00 -11.11
CA GLY A 331 13.33 -9.11 -12.57
C GLY A 331 14.61 -9.74 -13.12
N PRO A 332 14.77 -9.72 -14.47
CA PRO A 332 15.86 -10.43 -15.11
C PRO A 332 17.19 -9.63 -15.16
N GLU A 333 17.20 -8.35 -14.84
CA GLU A 333 18.38 -7.50 -14.91
C GLU A 333 19.42 -7.94 -13.86
N PRO A 334 20.68 -8.28 -14.27
CA PRO A 334 21.70 -8.83 -13.36
C PRO A 334 22.06 -7.91 -12.19
N ASP A 335 22.06 -6.59 -12.42
CA ASP A 335 22.40 -5.59 -11.41
C ASP A 335 21.33 -5.45 -10.30
N ASN A 336 20.14 -5.97 -10.50
CA ASN A 336 19.11 -6.09 -9.45
C ASN A 336 19.39 -7.24 -8.47
N TRP A 337 20.31 -8.14 -8.79
CA TRP A 337 20.72 -9.29 -8.00
C TRP A 337 22.14 -9.12 -7.40
N GLY A 338 22.70 -7.92 -7.58
CA GLY A 338 23.98 -7.51 -7.04
C GLY A 338 23.89 -7.07 -5.58
N ASP A 339 24.60 -6.01 -5.23
CA ASP A 339 24.55 -5.40 -3.89
C ASP A 339 23.16 -4.82 -3.62
N ALA A 340 22.33 -5.50 -2.85
CA ALA A 340 20.89 -5.40 -3.05
C ALA A 340 20.08 -5.01 -1.81
N HIS A 341 20.70 -4.43 -0.79
CA HIS A 341 19.92 -4.03 0.38
C HIS A 341 19.02 -2.80 0.15
N ILE A 342 19.10 -2.15 -1.02
CA ILE A 342 18.23 -1.01 -1.41
C ILE A 342 17.67 -1.12 -2.84
N ASN A 343 17.77 -2.29 -3.49
CA ASN A 343 17.11 -2.55 -4.77
C ASN A 343 15.61 -2.90 -4.55
N GLN A 344 14.79 -2.70 -5.57
CA GLN A 344 13.34 -2.83 -5.52
C GLN A 344 12.72 -2.05 -4.35
N THR A 345 13.26 -0.86 -4.08
CA THR A 345 12.71 0.05 -3.07
C THR A 345 11.58 0.87 -3.68
N PRO A 346 10.31 0.62 -3.31
CA PRO A 346 9.20 1.40 -3.81
C PRO A 346 9.28 2.85 -3.33
N LEU A 347 8.95 3.78 -4.23
CA LEU A 347 8.67 5.17 -3.90
C LEU A 347 7.29 5.26 -3.26
N THR A 348 7.11 6.23 -2.37
CA THR A 348 5.78 6.54 -1.86
C THR A 348 4.96 7.28 -2.92
N GLY A 349 3.75 6.81 -3.14
CA GLY A 349 2.78 7.44 -4.04
C GLY A 349 2.29 6.51 -5.14
N LEU A 350 1.05 6.74 -5.55
CA LEU A 350 0.37 6.08 -6.66
C LEU A 350 -0.15 7.16 -7.60
N ILE A 351 0.11 7.03 -8.89
CA ILE A 351 -0.28 8.03 -9.89
C ILE A 351 -1.18 7.38 -10.95
N GLU A 352 -2.37 7.91 -11.14
CA GLU A 352 -3.20 7.54 -12.29
C GLU A 352 -2.56 8.15 -13.55
N THR A 353 -1.95 7.31 -14.39
CA THR A 353 -1.18 7.72 -15.58
C THR A 353 -1.99 7.62 -16.86
N ALA A 354 -3.08 6.87 -16.84
CA ALA A 354 -4.11 6.82 -17.87
C ALA A 354 -5.46 6.48 -17.23
N PRO A 355 -6.59 6.72 -17.87
CA PRO A 355 -7.89 6.34 -17.35
C PRO A 355 -7.94 4.86 -16.96
N GLY A 356 -8.12 4.58 -15.69
CA GLY A 356 -8.17 3.21 -15.15
C GLY A 356 -6.80 2.51 -14.99
N GLU A 357 -5.69 3.20 -15.23
CA GLU A 357 -4.34 2.70 -15.01
C GLU A 357 -3.67 3.48 -13.88
N VAL A 358 -3.14 2.77 -12.90
CA VAL A 358 -2.35 3.34 -11.81
C VAL A 358 -0.90 2.89 -11.94
N SER A 359 0.02 3.85 -11.85
CA SER A 359 1.46 3.60 -11.82
C SER A 359 2.01 3.69 -10.40
N LEU A 360 2.96 2.80 -10.10
CA LEU A 360 3.88 2.91 -8.99
C LEU A 360 5.32 2.83 -9.51
N TYR A 361 6.27 3.27 -8.70
CA TYR A 361 7.66 3.41 -9.10
C TYR A 361 8.56 2.78 -8.04
N TRP A 362 9.72 2.24 -8.49
CA TRP A 362 10.71 1.67 -7.57
C TRP A 362 12.11 1.84 -8.12
N PHE A 363 13.09 1.85 -7.23
CA PHE A 363 14.50 1.90 -7.58
C PHE A 363 15.03 0.53 -8.02
N GLU A 364 15.92 0.54 -9.00
CA GLU A 364 16.65 -0.60 -9.52
C GLU A 364 18.11 -0.24 -9.76
N GLY A 365 19.00 -1.24 -9.75
CA GLY A 365 20.41 -1.09 -10.08
C GLY A 365 21.21 -0.26 -9.07
N CYS A 366 20.69 -0.06 -7.85
CA CYS A 366 21.38 0.66 -6.81
C CYS A 366 22.61 -0.13 -6.34
N LEU A 367 23.70 0.58 -6.02
CA LEU A 367 24.99 0.08 -5.57
C LEU A 367 25.76 -0.79 -6.59
N SER A 368 25.11 -1.62 -7.37
CA SER A 368 25.71 -2.56 -8.31
C SER A 368 25.78 -2.07 -9.76
N GLY A 369 24.92 -1.13 -10.14
CA GLY A 369 24.83 -0.61 -11.51
C GLY A 369 24.63 0.90 -11.56
N THR A 370 24.00 1.38 -12.63
CA THR A 370 23.48 2.74 -12.68
C THR A 370 22.07 2.74 -12.12
N PRO A 371 21.83 3.45 -11.00
CA PRO A 371 20.50 3.53 -10.41
C PRO A 371 19.47 4.08 -11.38
N ARG A 372 18.30 3.51 -11.35
CA ARG A 372 17.19 3.92 -12.20
C ARG A 372 15.86 3.76 -11.45
N ILE A 373 14.90 4.53 -11.87
CA ILE A 373 13.53 4.45 -11.37
C ILE A 373 12.68 3.76 -12.44
N ARG A 374 12.16 2.59 -12.09
CA ARG A 374 11.26 1.81 -12.94
C ARG A 374 9.81 2.20 -12.69
N ARG A 375 9.01 2.32 -13.74
CA ARG A 375 7.56 2.39 -13.65
C ARG A 375 6.96 1.00 -13.78
N GLY A 376 5.92 0.73 -12.97
CA GLY A 376 5.05 -0.41 -13.12
C GLY A 376 3.60 0.03 -13.11
N VAL A 377 2.75 -0.70 -13.81
CA VAL A 377 1.34 -0.36 -13.97
C VAL A 377 0.43 -1.45 -13.44
N LEU A 378 -0.70 -1.01 -12.93
CA LEU A 378 -1.79 -1.83 -12.42
C LEU A 378 -3.13 -1.30 -12.95
N ARG A 379 -4.12 -2.16 -13.02
CA ARG A 379 -5.50 -1.75 -13.09
C ARG A 379 -5.83 -0.91 -11.86
N LYS A 380 -6.55 0.20 -12.03
CA LYS A 380 -7.01 1.02 -10.90
C LYS A 380 -7.81 0.15 -9.92
N ASP A 381 -7.46 0.21 -8.62
CA ASP A 381 -8.02 -0.62 -7.55
C ASP A 381 -7.89 -2.14 -7.77
N GLY A 382 -6.99 -2.56 -8.67
CA GLY A 382 -6.79 -3.93 -9.12
C GLY A 382 -5.52 -4.59 -8.57
N PHE A 383 -5.10 -4.29 -7.35
CA PHE A 383 -3.93 -4.90 -6.67
C PHE A 383 -4.12 -6.39 -6.41
N ALA A 384 -5.36 -6.81 -6.23
CA ALA A 384 -5.77 -8.19 -6.08
C ALA A 384 -7.20 -8.37 -6.60
N SER A 385 -7.66 -9.62 -6.75
CA SER A 385 -9.03 -9.97 -7.10
C SER A 385 -9.48 -11.23 -6.39
N VAL A 386 -10.80 -11.39 -6.29
CA VAL A 386 -11.42 -12.72 -6.15
C VAL A 386 -11.64 -13.24 -7.56
N ARG A 387 -11.05 -14.41 -7.87
CA ARG A 387 -11.09 -15.05 -9.20
C ARG A 387 -11.86 -16.34 -9.19
N ALA A 388 -12.82 -16.47 -10.09
CA ALA A 388 -13.42 -17.75 -10.48
C ALA A 388 -12.76 -18.25 -11.77
N GLY A 389 -12.47 -19.55 -11.85
CA GLY A 389 -12.03 -20.21 -13.08
C GLY A 389 -13.21 -20.58 -13.99
N ALA A 390 -12.98 -21.57 -14.88
CA ALA A 390 -14.00 -22.07 -15.81
C ALA A 390 -15.22 -22.69 -15.08
N ASP A 391 -15.01 -23.24 -13.89
CA ASP A 391 -16.07 -23.72 -13.02
C ASP A 391 -16.66 -22.56 -12.22
N ALA A 392 -17.96 -22.63 -11.95
CA ALA A 392 -18.64 -21.65 -11.15
C ALA A 392 -18.16 -21.68 -9.69
N GLY A 393 -17.99 -20.49 -9.11
CA GLY A 393 -17.65 -20.30 -7.72
C GLY A 393 -18.38 -19.13 -7.11
N GLU A 394 -18.18 -18.92 -5.83
CA GLU A 394 -18.84 -17.86 -5.09
C GLU A 394 -18.01 -17.35 -3.93
N PHE A 395 -18.27 -16.12 -3.54
CA PHE A 395 -17.86 -15.64 -2.21
C PHE A 395 -18.96 -14.77 -1.58
N LEU A 396 -18.92 -14.71 -0.26
CA LEU A 396 -19.82 -13.92 0.56
C LEU A 396 -19.03 -12.88 1.34
N THR A 397 -19.61 -11.69 1.49
CA THR A 397 -19.08 -10.71 2.45
C THR A 397 -19.41 -11.14 3.89
N PRO A 398 -18.70 -10.62 4.91
CA PRO A 398 -19.25 -10.54 6.26
C PRO A 398 -20.60 -9.83 6.27
N LEU A 399 -21.31 -9.84 7.41
CA LEU A 399 -22.46 -8.95 7.60
C LEU A 399 -22.01 -7.50 7.50
N VAL A 400 -22.67 -6.72 6.66
CA VAL A 400 -22.38 -5.29 6.47
C VAL A 400 -23.60 -4.46 6.81
N ARG A 401 -23.38 -3.26 7.32
CA ARG A 401 -24.41 -2.26 7.55
C ARG A 401 -23.99 -0.91 6.96
N PHE A 402 -24.96 -0.10 6.62
CA PHE A 402 -24.76 1.26 6.15
C PHE A 402 -25.20 2.22 7.26
N PRO A 403 -24.35 3.19 7.68
CA PRO A 403 -24.63 4.02 8.86
C PRO A 403 -25.78 5.01 8.67
N ASP A 404 -26.08 5.35 7.42
CA ASP A 404 -27.17 6.26 7.07
C ASP A 404 -28.28 5.56 6.26
N GLN A 405 -29.43 6.20 6.16
CA GLN A 405 -30.63 5.68 5.48
C GLN A 405 -30.72 6.06 3.99
N GLY A 406 -29.63 6.60 3.41
CA GLY A 406 -29.59 6.97 2.01
C GLY A 406 -29.70 5.79 1.05
N ALA A 407 -30.23 6.03 -0.14
CA ALA A 407 -30.21 5.05 -1.23
C ALA A 407 -28.76 4.75 -1.62
N ARG A 408 -28.38 3.47 -1.63
CA ARG A 408 -27.02 3.00 -1.95
C ARG A 408 -27.02 2.27 -3.28
N ARG A 409 -26.04 2.58 -4.11
CA ARG A 409 -25.78 1.86 -5.36
C ARG A 409 -24.50 1.06 -5.23
N LEU A 410 -24.51 -0.12 -5.83
CA LEU A 410 -23.33 -0.99 -5.89
C LEU A 410 -22.74 -0.93 -7.29
N ARG A 411 -21.43 -0.66 -7.38
CA ARG A 411 -20.65 -0.82 -8.61
C ARG A 411 -19.53 -1.80 -8.41
N LEU A 412 -19.14 -2.47 -9.47
CA LEU A 412 -18.08 -3.48 -9.47
C LEU A 412 -16.96 -3.09 -10.42
N ASN A 413 -15.74 -3.21 -9.93
CA ASN A 413 -14.55 -3.28 -10.76
C ASN A 413 -14.33 -4.75 -11.12
N VAL A 414 -14.67 -5.14 -12.35
CA VAL A 414 -14.81 -6.55 -12.76
C VAL A 414 -14.30 -6.76 -14.17
N ALA A 415 -13.69 -7.92 -14.43
CA ALA A 415 -13.38 -8.41 -15.77
C ALA A 415 -13.81 -9.87 -15.91
N THR A 416 -14.41 -10.23 -17.05
CA THR A 416 -14.79 -11.61 -17.37
C THR A 416 -14.25 -12.01 -18.73
N SER A 417 -14.21 -13.31 -19.00
CA SER A 417 -14.10 -13.81 -20.38
C SER A 417 -15.42 -13.63 -21.14
N ALA A 418 -15.45 -14.01 -22.41
CA ALA A 418 -16.67 -13.95 -23.23
C ALA A 418 -17.77 -14.93 -22.75
N VAL A 419 -17.42 -15.98 -22.02
CA VAL A 419 -18.35 -16.94 -21.42
C VAL A 419 -18.48 -16.77 -19.90
N GLY A 420 -17.71 -15.83 -19.36
CA GLY A 420 -17.68 -15.53 -17.94
C GLY A 420 -18.86 -14.68 -17.52
N SER A 421 -19.17 -14.71 -16.23
CA SER A 421 -20.27 -13.93 -15.68
C SER A 421 -20.12 -13.70 -14.17
N VAL A 422 -20.77 -12.63 -13.71
CA VAL A 422 -20.98 -12.35 -12.28
C VAL A 422 -22.45 -12.03 -12.05
N ARG A 423 -23.00 -12.58 -10.95
CA ARG A 423 -24.32 -12.20 -10.42
C ARG A 423 -24.20 -11.88 -8.94
N VAL A 424 -24.96 -10.92 -8.48
CA VAL A 424 -24.97 -10.49 -7.08
C VAL A 424 -26.32 -10.82 -6.47
N GLU A 425 -26.28 -11.47 -5.32
CA GLU A 425 -27.44 -11.78 -4.48
C GLU A 425 -27.27 -11.07 -3.13
N ILE A 426 -28.36 -10.55 -2.61
CA ILE A 426 -28.41 -9.95 -1.29
C ILE A 426 -29.06 -10.92 -0.33
N LEU A 427 -28.36 -11.22 0.75
CA LEU A 427 -28.87 -12.07 1.84
C LEU A 427 -29.11 -11.23 3.09
N ASN A 428 -30.15 -11.59 3.84
CA ASN A 428 -30.39 -11.02 5.16
C ASN A 428 -29.42 -11.61 6.21
N ASP A 429 -29.56 -11.23 7.47
CA ASP A 429 -28.74 -11.69 8.59
C ASP A 429 -28.89 -13.20 8.90
N TYR A 430 -29.98 -13.82 8.44
CA TYR A 430 -30.21 -15.28 8.52
C TYR A 430 -29.61 -16.05 7.34
N GLY A 431 -29.00 -15.35 6.36
CA GLY A 431 -28.45 -15.97 5.15
C GLY A 431 -29.50 -16.34 4.09
N LEU A 432 -30.72 -15.79 4.19
CA LEU A 432 -31.79 -16.00 3.22
C LEU A 432 -31.81 -14.85 2.20
N PRO A 433 -32.09 -15.17 0.90
CA PRO A 433 -32.23 -14.13 -0.12
C PRO A 433 -33.31 -13.09 0.23
N VAL A 434 -32.97 -11.81 0.04
CA VAL A 434 -33.93 -10.71 0.17
C VAL A 434 -34.80 -10.67 -1.09
N GLU A 435 -36.13 -10.61 -0.94
CA GLU A 435 -37.09 -10.62 -2.06
C GLU A 435 -36.83 -9.47 -3.05
N GLY A 436 -36.63 -9.83 -4.33
CA GLY A 436 -36.34 -8.91 -5.41
C GLY A 436 -34.85 -8.50 -5.51
N TRP A 437 -33.95 -9.16 -4.72
CA TRP A 437 -32.48 -9.06 -4.82
C TRP A 437 -31.83 -10.45 -4.88
N ALA A 438 -32.55 -11.48 -5.29
CA ALA A 438 -31.98 -12.80 -5.51
C ALA A 438 -31.05 -12.81 -6.73
N ALA A 439 -30.23 -13.83 -6.85
CA ALA A 439 -29.33 -14.00 -8.01
C ALA A 439 -30.08 -14.07 -9.35
N SER A 440 -31.29 -14.63 -9.35
CA SER A 440 -32.19 -14.67 -10.52
C SER A 440 -32.70 -13.29 -10.94
N ASP A 441 -32.83 -12.36 -10.01
CA ASP A 441 -33.23 -10.99 -10.27
C ASP A 441 -32.08 -10.14 -10.79
N CYS A 442 -30.83 -10.51 -10.46
CA CYS A 442 -29.65 -9.79 -10.87
C CYS A 442 -29.43 -9.90 -12.38
N ARG A 443 -29.34 -8.74 -13.06
CA ARG A 443 -28.91 -8.73 -14.46
C ARG A 443 -27.46 -9.26 -14.54
N GLU A 444 -27.24 -10.18 -15.45
CA GLU A 444 -25.92 -10.78 -15.64
C GLU A 444 -24.87 -9.75 -16.00
N ILE A 445 -23.74 -9.82 -15.34
CA ILE A 445 -22.59 -8.93 -15.50
C ILE A 445 -21.50 -9.69 -16.25
N TYR A 446 -21.11 -9.17 -17.42
CA TYR A 446 -20.01 -9.71 -18.25
C TYR A 446 -19.31 -8.59 -19.00
N GLY A 447 -18.02 -8.77 -19.27
CA GLY A 447 -17.18 -7.77 -19.92
C GLY A 447 -16.07 -7.25 -18.97
N ASP A 448 -15.52 -6.10 -19.30
CA ASP A 448 -14.44 -5.44 -18.57
C ASP A 448 -14.85 -4.02 -18.19
N SER A 449 -14.96 -3.71 -16.90
CA SER A 449 -15.40 -2.41 -16.40
C SER A 449 -14.79 -2.09 -15.05
N LEU A 450 -14.40 -0.84 -14.85
CA LEU A 450 -13.95 -0.33 -13.56
C LEU A 450 -15.10 0.00 -12.60
N ALA A 451 -16.32 0.17 -13.11
CA ALA A 451 -17.47 0.63 -12.32
C ALA A 451 -18.80 0.13 -12.89
N TRP A 452 -18.93 -1.18 -13.09
CA TRP A 452 -20.17 -1.78 -13.57
C TRP A 452 -21.31 -1.59 -12.57
N ALA A 453 -22.39 -0.94 -12.97
CA ALA A 453 -23.56 -0.73 -12.12
C ALA A 453 -24.38 -2.01 -11.97
N VAL A 454 -24.51 -2.52 -10.75
CA VAL A 454 -25.31 -3.71 -10.45
C VAL A 454 -26.81 -3.36 -10.49
N ARG A 455 -27.63 -4.24 -11.07
CA ARG A 455 -29.08 -4.08 -11.19
C ARG A 455 -29.80 -5.39 -10.90
N TRP A 456 -30.92 -5.30 -10.18
CA TRP A 456 -31.84 -6.39 -9.93
C TRP A 456 -33.19 -6.03 -10.56
N GLY A 457 -33.50 -6.59 -11.77
CA GLY A 457 -34.61 -6.12 -12.59
C GLY A 457 -34.46 -4.63 -12.89
N ASP A 458 -35.38 -3.82 -12.41
CA ASP A 458 -35.36 -2.35 -12.53
C ASP A 458 -34.72 -1.65 -11.31
N LYS A 459 -34.47 -2.38 -10.23
CA LYS A 459 -33.85 -1.84 -9.02
C LYS A 459 -32.37 -1.60 -9.26
N GLN A 460 -31.85 -0.44 -8.82
CA GLN A 460 -30.44 -0.03 -8.92
C GLN A 460 -29.81 0.24 -7.55
N THR A 461 -30.61 0.11 -6.50
CA THR A 461 -30.17 0.37 -5.12
C THR A 461 -30.15 -0.90 -4.31
N LEU A 462 -29.30 -0.95 -3.32
CA LEU A 462 -29.32 -1.94 -2.27
C LEU A 462 -30.61 -1.81 -1.43
N PRO A 463 -31.08 -2.87 -0.77
CA PRO A 463 -32.25 -2.78 0.10
C PRO A 463 -31.97 -1.83 1.26
N ALA A 464 -33.01 -1.13 1.73
CA ALA A 464 -32.91 -0.28 2.92
C ALA A 464 -32.71 -1.10 4.22
N GLN A 465 -33.10 -2.38 4.18
CA GLN A 465 -32.92 -3.30 5.30
C GLN A 465 -31.44 -3.64 5.51
N THR A 466 -30.94 -3.50 6.72
CA THR A 466 -29.59 -3.90 7.14
C THR A 466 -29.66 -4.54 8.52
N PRO A 467 -28.70 -5.40 8.92
CA PRO A 467 -27.53 -5.81 8.17
C PRO A 467 -27.82 -6.79 7.05
N ILE A 468 -26.95 -6.81 6.02
CA ILE A 468 -27.04 -7.72 4.86
C ILE A 468 -25.69 -8.38 4.58
N ARG A 469 -25.72 -9.43 3.74
CA ARG A 469 -24.52 -9.97 3.09
C ARG A 469 -24.66 -9.83 1.58
N LEU A 470 -23.56 -9.57 0.89
CA LEU A 470 -23.44 -9.64 -0.55
C LEU A 470 -22.87 -11.01 -0.90
N ARG A 471 -23.56 -11.77 -1.74
CA ARG A 471 -23.10 -13.03 -2.33
C ARG A 471 -22.81 -12.80 -3.80
N PHE A 472 -21.61 -13.13 -4.23
CA PHE A 472 -21.16 -13.01 -5.61
C PHE A 472 -21.02 -14.40 -6.20
N LEU A 473 -21.85 -14.70 -7.20
CA LEU A 473 -21.75 -15.93 -7.98
C LEU A 473 -20.96 -15.61 -9.25
N MET A 474 -19.86 -16.29 -9.48
CA MET A 474 -18.87 -15.95 -10.48
C MET A 474 -18.50 -17.15 -11.33
N LYS A 475 -18.19 -16.92 -12.59
CA LYS A 475 -17.63 -17.90 -13.50
C LYS A 475 -16.68 -17.19 -14.45
N ASP A 476 -15.47 -17.72 -14.62
CA ASP A 476 -14.42 -17.21 -15.51
C ASP A 476 -14.30 -15.66 -15.46
N ALA A 477 -14.09 -15.16 -14.24
CA ALA A 477 -14.16 -13.74 -13.90
C ALA A 477 -13.22 -13.36 -12.76
N ASP A 478 -12.75 -12.13 -12.80
CA ASP A 478 -12.04 -11.44 -11.73
C ASP A 478 -12.90 -10.30 -11.17
N LEU A 479 -13.11 -10.25 -9.86
CA LEU A 479 -13.69 -9.11 -9.16
C LEU A 479 -12.62 -8.43 -8.33
N TYR A 480 -12.31 -7.17 -8.65
CA TYR A 480 -11.20 -6.40 -8.08
C TYR A 480 -11.62 -5.50 -6.93
N ALA A 481 -12.75 -4.82 -7.06
CA ALA A 481 -13.24 -3.88 -6.06
C ALA A 481 -14.76 -3.75 -6.07
N LEU A 482 -15.29 -3.36 -4.90
CA LEU A 482 -16.69 -2.95 -4.72
C LEU A 482 -16.73 -1.44 -4.47
N THR A 483 -17.63 -0.73 -5.12
CA THR A 483 -17.88 0.69 -4.82
C THR A 483 -19.32 0.85 -4.36
N VAL A 484 -19.51 1.48 -3.21
CA VAL A 484 -20.81 1.86 -2.64
C VAL A 484 -20.95 3.37 -2.77
N GLU A 485 -22.00 3.81 -3.48
CA GLU A 485 -22.34 5.23 -3.72
C GLU A 485 -23.58 5.65 -2.98
#